data_ccc9cca34e23dc9492e88e0b09c64f84
#
_entry.id   ccc9cca34e23dc9492e88e0b09c64f84
#
_cell.length_a   1.000
_cell.length_b   1.000
_cell.length_c   1.000
_cell.angle_alpha   90.00
_cell.angle_beta   90.00
_cell.angle_gamma   90.00
#
_symmetry.space_group_name_H-M   'P 1'
#
loop_
_entity.id
_entity.type
_entity.pdbx_description
1 polymer ?
#
loop_
_entity_poly.entity_id
_entity_poly.type
_entity_poly.pdbx_seq_one_letter_code
_entity_poly.pdbx_strand_id
1 'polypeptide(L)'
;MKRPFLTILTVLLLATPALAADIRYPIFDAHVHYSEPAWAQNPPADIVRKFDELGVIRALVSSTPDEGTLRLADFAPDRFAPELRPYHADVNSGNWTINQAVPEYLAERLSVRKYYGIGEFHMQVPRQVKTPGIKAAIKLAMENKIVLHVHSGAAEVAALFKAEPRLRILWAHAGMNEDAVTVGQLMDRHQNLWADLSFRAWDVLVRNKLSPAWREVFRRHSDRFMIGSDTFVTARWDEYADIIGEHRRWLALLPEDLARAIAYRNAVRLFGDGGRAELKD
;
A
#
# COMPACT_ATOMS: atom_id res chain seq x y z
N MET A 1 -33.33 -67.15 32.98
CA MET A 1 -32.63 -66.63 31.78
C MET A 1 -32.42 -65.13 31.93
N LYS A 2 -31.20 -64.67 32.28
CA LYS A 2 -30.86 -63.25 32.45
C LYS A 2 -30.16 -62.79 31.17
N ARG A 3 -30.74 -61.75 30.49
CA ARG A 3 -30.15 -61.11 29.29
C ARG A 3 -29.12 -60.07 29.75
N PRO A 4 -27.92 -60.00 29.15
CA PRO A 4 -26.97 -58.93 29.46
C PRO A 4 -27.38 -57.65 28.75
N PHE A 5 -27.34 -56.54 29.48
CA PHE A 5 -27.43 -55.18 28.92
C PHE A 5 -26.07 -54.80 28.33
N LEU A 6 -26.05 -54.54 27.04
CA LEU A 6 -24.85 -54.02 26.34
C LEU A 6 -24.88 -52.50 26.43
N THR A 7 -24.00 -51.90 27.24
CA THR A 7 -23.83 -50.45 27.33
C THR A 7 -22.90 -49.99 26.21
N ILE A 8 -23.48 -49.28 25.23
CA ILE A 8 -22.70 -48.65 24.16
C ILE A 8 -22.13 -47.35 24.70
N LEU A 9 -20.82 -47.30 24.87
CA LEU A 9 -20.10 -46.08 25.25
C LEU A 9 -19.86 -45.23 23.98
N THR A 10 -20.66 -44.18 23.80
CA THR A 10 -20.46 -43.21 22.70
C THR A 10 -19.29 -42.29 23.05
N VAL A 11 -18.15 -42.50 22.44
CA VAL A 11 -17.01 -41.56 22.55
C VAL A 11 -17.30 -40.36 21.67
N LEU A 12 -17.63 -39.21 22.30
CA LEU A 12 -17.72 -37.93 21.62
C LEU A 12 -16.28 -37.44 21.35
N LEU A 13 -15.82 -37.58 20.12
CA LEU A 13 -14.60 -36.91 19.66
C LEU A 13 -14.87 -35.41 19.58
N LEU A 14 -14.45 -34.67 20.61
CA LEU A 14 -14.35 -33.20 20.55
C LEU A 14 -13.25 -32.87 19.56
N ALA A 15 -13.63 -32.48 18.36
CA ALA A 15 -12.71 -31.85 17.41
C ALA A 15 -12.24 -30.52 18.03
N THR A 16 -11.03 -30.50 18.56
CA THR A 16 -10.33 -29.25 18.91
C THR A 16 -10.22 -28.45 17.63
N PRO A 17 -10.63 -27.14 17.63
CA PRO A 17 -10.36 -26.30 16.48
C PRO A 17 -8.83 -26.30 16.30
N ALA A 18 -8.36 -26.77 15.16
CA ALA A 18 -6.97 -26.59 14.77
C ALA A 18 -6.71 -25.08 14.88
N LEU A 19 -5.79 -24.66 15.77
CA LEU A 19 -5.24 -23.32 15.72
C LEU A 19 -4.79 -23.12 14.27
N ALA A 20 -5.41 -22.16 13.58
CA ALA A 20 -4.95 -21.74 12.27
C ALA A 20 -3.46 -21.48 12.41
N ALA A 21 -2.63 -22.27 11.73
CA ALA A 21 -1.20 -22.04 11.68
C ALA A 21 -1.01 -20.55 11.37
N ASP A 22 -0.11 -19.90 12.09
CA ASP A 22 0.22 -18.47 11.91
C ASP A 22 0.86 -18.31 10.52
N ILE A 23 0.01 -18.29 9.48
CA ILE A 23 0.45 -18.23 8.09
C ILE A 23 0.95 -16.81 7.86
N ARG A 24 2.24 -16.61 8.09
CA ARG A 24 2.92 -15.34 7.83
C ARG A 24 3.28 -15.25 6.37
N TYR A 25 2.36 -14.74 5.55
CA TYR A 25 2.72 -14.31 4.19
C TYR A 25 3.78 -13.21 4.27
N PRO A 26 4.75 -13.18 3.34
CA PRO A 26 5.55 -11.99 3.12
C PRO A 26 4.64 -10.77 2.93
N ILE A 27 5.05 -9.60 3.39
CA ILE A 27 4.35 -8.35 3.16
C ILE A 27 5.23 -7.43 2.30
N PHE A 28 4.66 -6.87 1.24
CA PHE A 28 5.20 -5.67 0.61
C PHE A 28 4.37 -4.48 1.06
N ASP A 29 4.99 -3.54 1.79
CA ASP A 29 4.33 -2.33 2.25
C ASP A 29 4.38 -1.26 1.16
N ALA A 30 3.27 -1.01 0.48
CA ALA A 30 3.21 -0.10 -0.66
C ALA A 30 2.97 1.38 -0.27
N HIS A 31 3.04 1.70 1.04
CA HIS A 31 2.82 3.07 1.50
C HIS A 31 3.59 3.34 2.80
N VAL A 32 4.82 3.82 2.67
CA VAL A 32 5.69 4.16 3.80
C VAL A 32 6.23 5.57 3.68
N HIS A 33 6.21 6.33 4.78
CA HIS A 33 6.88 7.62 4.90
C HIS A 33 8.02 7.55 5.92
N TYR A 34 9.16 8.13 5.56
CA TYR A 34 10.30 8.27 6.46
C TYR A 34 10.75 9.74 6.48
N SER A 35 9.87 10.61 6.97
CA SER A 35 10.11 12.05 7.02
C SER A 35 11.02 12.43 8.20
N GLU A 36 11.63 13.61 8.11
CA GLU A 36 12.70 14.06 9.01
C GLU A 36 12.41 13.86 10.51
N PRO A 37 11.19 14.13 11.04
CA PRO A 37 10.93 13.93 12.48
C PRO A 37 11.10 12.48 12.96
N ALA A 38 11.02 11.50 12.07
CA ALA A 38 11.18 10.09 12.42
C ALA A 38 12.65 9.61 12.45
N TRP A 39 13.59 10.35 11.86
CA TRP A 39 14.95 9.85 11.61
C TRP A 39 15.73 9.52 12.88
N ALA A 40 15.64 10.37 13.91
CA ALA A 40 16.40 10.18 15.14
C ALA A 40 15.94 8.95 15.93
N GLN A 41 14.64 8.65 15.92
CA GLN A 41 14.05 7.55 16.69
C GLN A 41 14.02 6.23 15.92
N ASN A 42 14.08 6.30 14.58
CA ASN A 42 13.99 5.13 13.69
C ASN A 42 15.18 5.13 12.71
N PRO A 43 16.41 4.82 13.14
CA PRO A 43 17.53 4.69 12.21
C PRO A 43 17.28 3.56 11.21
N PRO A 44 17.81 3.62 9.97
CA PRO A 44 17.54 2.66 8.91
C PRO A 44 17.76 1.19 9.30
N ALA A 45 18.77 0.90 10.11
CA ALA A 45 19.04 -0.46 10.59
C ALA A 45 17.90 -1.00 11.48
N ASP A 46 17.29 -0.14 12.30
CA ASP A 46 16.19 -0.53 13.17
C ASP A 46 14.90 -0.76 12.38
N ILE A 47 14.68 0.03 11.31
CA ILE A 47 13.56 -0.20 10.39
C ILE A 47 13.71 -1.54 9.68
N VAL A 48 14.90 -1.85 9.16
CA VAL A 48 15.17 -3.15 8.50
C VAL A 48 14.96 -4.30 9.48
N ARG A 49 15.48 -4.21 10.72
CA ARG A 49 15.24 -5.22 11.75
C ARG A 49 13.75 -5.40 12.04
N LYS A 50 13.01 -4.31 12.21
CA LYS A 50 11.54 -4.34 12.42
C LYS A 50 10.82 -5.01 11.24
N PHE A 51 11.26 -4.76 10.01
CA PHE A 51 10.74 -5.41 8.82
C PHE A 51 11.01 -6.93 8.83
N ASP A 52 12.23 -7.34 9.20
CA ASP A 52 12.58 -8.77 9.29
C ASP A 52 11.74 -9.50 10.34
N GLU A 53 11.58 -8.91 11.53
CA GLU A 53 10.75 -9.45 12.61
C GLU A 53 9.28 -9.63 12.20
N LEU A 54 8.77 -8.72 11.37
CA LEU A 54 7.39 -8.71 10.92
C LEU A 54 7.17 -9.41 9.56
N GLY A 55 8.22 -9.89 8.91
CA GLY A 55 8.13 -10.50 7.58
C GLY A 55 7.73 -9.49 6.50
N VAL A 56 8.07 -8.21 6.68
CA VAL A 56 7.96 -7.19 5.63
C VAL A 56 9.19 -7.29 4.74
N ILE A 57 8.99 -7.70 3.49
CA ILE A 57 10.08 -8.01 2.57
C ILE A 57 10.60 -6.79 1.83
N ARG A 58 9.74 -5.83 1.54
CA ARG A 58 10.06 -4.61 0.81
C ARG A 58 9.02 -3.54 1.09
N ALA A 59 9.37 -2.27 0.86
CA ALA A 59 8.44 -1.15 0.94
C ALA A 59 8.63 -0.15 -0.21
N LEU A 60 7.52 0.47 -0.66
CA LEU A 60 7.53 1.71 -1.42
C LEU A 60 7.63 2.86 -0.42
N VAL A 61 8.65 3.68 -0.54
CA VAL A 61 8.93 4.74 0.45
C VAL A 61 9.01 6.11 -0.19
N SER A 62 8.27 7.08 0.35
CA SER A 62 8.37 8.49 0.03
C SER A 62 8.50 9.33 1.30
N SER A 63 9.24 10.42 1.26
CA SER A 63 9.60 11.19 2.45
C SER A 63 9.55 12.70 2.21
N THR A 64 9.43 13.44 3.29
CA THR A 64 9.59 14.88 3.31
C THR A 64 10.64 15.25 4.36
N PRO A 65 11.81 15.76 3.95
CA PRO A 65 12.29 15.89 2.56
C PRO A 65 12.65 14.53 1.93
N ASP A 66 12.88 14.50 0.60
CA ASP A 66 13.24 13.29 -0.18
C ASP A 66 14.51 12.59 0.29
N GLU A 67 15.39 13.30 1.00
CA GLU A 67 16.58 12.74 1.63
C GLU A 67 16.26 11.55 2.55
N GLY A 68 15.08 11.51 3.18
CA GLY A 68 14.63 10.35 3.95
C GLY A 68 14.40 9.12 3.08
N THR A 69 13.77 9.29 1.92
CA THR A 69 13.63 8.24 0.91
C THR A 69 14.98 7.67 0.50
N LEU A 70 15.93 8.55 0.18
CA LEU A 70 17.25 8.15 -0.26
C LEU A 70 18.07 7.48 0.84
N ARG A 71 17.97 7.94 2.09
CA ARG A 71 18.64 7.30 3.24
C ARG A 71 18.26 5.84 3.38
N LEU A 72 16.96 5.49 3.23
CA LEU A 72 16.53 4.11 3.29
C LEU A 72 16.92 3.32 2.04
N ALA A 73 16.72 3.89 0.86
CA ALA A 73 17.03 3.23 -0.41
C ALA A 73 18.54 2.97 -0.59
N ASP A 74 19.40 3.86 -0.10
CA ASP A 74 20.87 3.68 -0.15
C ASP A 74 21.35 2.70 0.91
N PHE A 75 20.69 2.65 2.07
CA PHE A 75 21.03 1.71 3.15
C PHE A 75 20.70 0.27 2.78
N ALA A 76 19.51 0.01 2.18
CA ALA A 76 19.06 -1.31 1.81
C ALA A 76 18.25 -1.27 0.50
N PRO A 77 18.91 -1.22 -0.67
CA PRO A 77 18.26 -1.01 -1.96
C PRO A 77 17.33 -2.15 -2.40
N ASP A 78 17.56 -3.36 -1.90
CA ASP A 78 16.67 -4.51 -2.09
C ASP A 78 15.40 -4.44 -1.24
N ARG A 79 15.41 -3.65 -0.15
CA ARG A 79 14.30 -3.53 0.80
C ARG A 79 13.40 -2.31 0.53
N PHE A 80 13.91 -1.27 -0.12
CA PHE A 80 13.18 -0.03 -0.32
C PHE A 80 13.14 0.34 -1.80
N ALA A 81 11.91 0.54 -2.32
CA ALA A 81 11.64 1.12 -3.62
C ALA A 81 11.41 2.63 -3.42
N PRO A 82 12.29 3.52 -3.91
CA PRO A 82 12.13 4.95 -3.72
C PRO A 82 10.97 5.50 -4.56
N GLU A 83 10.17 6.37 -3.93
CA GLU A 83 9.11 7.15 -4.54
C GLU A 83 9.35 8.63 -4.26
N LEU A 84 9.17 9.49 -5.25
CA LEU A 84 9.47 10.91 -5.15
C LEU A 84 8.26 11.71 -4.70
N ARG A 85 8.30 12.26 -3.50
CA ARG A 85 7.27 13.16 -3.00
C ARG A 85 7.47 14.59 -3.51
N PRO A 86 6.44 15.31 -3.98
CA PRO A 86 6.62 16.68 -4.46
C PRO A 86 6.79 17.73 -3.34
N TYR A 87 6.81 17.28 -2.06
CA TYR A 87 6.91 18.15 -0.90
C TYR A 87 8.36 18.36 -0.48
N HIS A 88 8.78 19.61 -0.39
CA HIS A 88 10.13 20.00 0.00
C HIS A 88 10.14 21.45 0.48
N ALA A 89 11.03 21.81 1.38
CA ALA A 89 11.11 23.14 1.97
C ALA A 89 9.70 23.66 2.38
N ASP A 90 9.23 24.76 1.81
CA ASP A 90 7.91 25.35 2.11
C ASP A 90 6.79 24.74 1.26
N VAL A 91 7.10 23.76 0.41
CA VAL A 91 6.10 23.07 -0.43
C VAL A 91 5.47 21.93 0.35
N ASN A 92 4.15 21.93 0.45
CA ASN A 92 3.36 20.96 1.22
C ASN A 92 2.08 20.56 0.49
N SER A 93 1.24 19.72 1.12
CA SER A 93 -0.01 19.21 0.54
C SER A 93 -1.02 20.32 0.12
N GLY A 94 -0.94 21.51 0.71
CA GLY A 94 -1.86 22.62 0.40
C GLY A 94 -1.43 23.47 -0.80
N ASN A 95 -0.14 23.53 -1.13
CA ASN A 95 0.37 24.47 -2.13
C ASN A 95 1.14 23.86 -3.31
N TRP A 96 1.57 22.59 -3.23
CA TRP A 96 2.43 21.96 -4.23
C TRP A 96 1.89 22.00 -5.66
N THR A 97 0.56 21.89 -5.82
CA THR A 97 -0.06 21.83 -7.15
C THR A 97 0.10 23.13 -7.94
N ILE A 98 0.15 24.27 -7.24
CA ILE A 98 0.24 25.62 -7.84
C ILE A 98 1.66 26.23 -7.74
N ASN A 99 2.54 25.62 -6.97
CA ASN A 99 3.90 26.13 -6.78
C ASN A 99 4.73 25.96 -8.06
N GLN A 100 5.36 27.06 -8.51
CA GLN A 100 6.08 27.12 -9.79
C GLN A 100 7.44 26.40 -9.76
N ALA A 101 8.02 26.14 -8.59
CA ALA A 101 9.28 25.41 -8.45
C ALA A 101 9.10 23.88 -8.52
N VAL A 102 7.91 23.35 -8.26
CA VAL A 102 7.66 21.90 -8.23
C VAL A 102 7.97 21.20 -9.55
N PRO A 103 7.61 21.72 -10.74
CA PRO A 103 7.96 21.07 -12.00
C PRO A 103 9.46 20.86 -12.18
N GLU A 104 10.29 21.85 -11.86
CA GLU A 104 11.75 21.77 -11.95
C GLU A 104 12.32 20.81 -10.91
N TYR A 105 11.89 20.91 -9.66
CA TYR A 105 12.27 19.99 -8.59
C TYR A 105 12.03 18.52 -8.97
N LEU A 106 10.83 18.18 -9.43
CA LEU A 106 10.49 16.81 -9.82
C LEU A 106 11.38 16.33 -11.00
N ALA A 107 11.58 17.19 -12.00
CA ALA A 107 12.40 16.85 -13.17
C ALA A 107 13.87 16.64 -12.77
N GLU A 108 14.43 17.50 -11.94
CA GLU A 108 15.80 17.39 -11.44
C GLU A 108 16.01 16.08 -10.68
N ARG A 109 15.18 15.78 -9.68
CA ARG A 109 15.29 14.55 -8.86
C ARG A 109 15.18 13.30 -9.72
N LEU A 110 14.23 13.23 -10.65
CA LEU A 110 14.06 12.09 -11.55
C LEU A 110 15.20 11.93 -12.56
N SER A 111 15.95 12.98 -12.86
CA SER A 111 17.09 12.91 -13.78
C SER A 111 18.32 12.25 -13.16
N VAL A 112 18.47 12.35 -11.83
CA VAL A 112 19.66 11.86 -11.10
C VAL A 112 19.46 10.54 -10.39
N ARG A 113 18.21 10.11 -10.21
CA ARG A 113 17.85 8.87 -9.51
C ARG A 113 16.69 8.15 -10.17
N LYS A 114 16.69 6.83 -10.06
CA LYS A 114 15.53 6.01 -10.43
C LYS A 114 14.54 6.00 -9.29
N TYR A 115 13.30 6.44 -9.55
CA TYR A 115 12.15 6.29 -8.67
C TYR A 115 11.13 5.36 -9.30
N TYR A 116 10.26 4.77 -8.47
CA TYR A 116 9.18 3.87 -8.90
C TYR A 116 7.83 4.57 -9.02
N GLY A 117 7.71 5.77 -8.44
CA GLY A 117 6.52 6.60 -8.47
C GLY A 117 6.79 8.07 -8.18
N ILE A 118 5.79 8.92 -8.41
CA ILE A 118 5.68 10.28 -7.90
C ILE A 118 4.52 10.31 -6.91
N GLY A 119 4.77 10.59 -5.65
CA GLY A 119 3.79 10.61 -4.56
C GLY A 119 4.43 10.22 -3.21
N GLU A 120 3.66 9.94 -2.21
CA GLU A 120 2.22 10.23 -2.13
C GLU A 120 1.99 11.75 -2.19
N PHE A 121 1.04 12.17 -2.99
CA PHE A 121 0.63 13.56 -3.02
C PHE A 121 -0.89 13.74 -2.91
N HIS A 122 -1.32 14.86 -2.33
CA HIS A 122 -2.73 15.20 -2.18
C HIS A 122 -3.28 15.95 -3.40
N MET A 123 -4.41 15.49 -3.91
CA MET A 123 -5.22 16.21 -4.88
C MET A 123 -6.63 16.37 -4.30
N GLN A 124 -7.03 17.62 -4.02
CA GLN A 124 -8.21 17.93 -3.21
C GLN A 124 -9.47 18.19 -4.04
N VAL A 125 -9.31 18.59 -5.30
CA VAL A 125 -10.43 18.86 -6.21
C VAL A 125 -10.05 18.55 -7.66
N PRO A 126 -10.99 18.06 -8.50
CA PRO A 126 -10.71 17.64 -9.88
C PRO A 126 -10.05 18.70 -10.76
N ARG A 127 -10.38 20.00 -10.55
CA ARG A 127 -9.80 21.08 -11.35
C ARG A 127 -8.28 21.24 -11.21
N GLN A 128 -7.68 20.71 -10.13
CA GLN A 128 -6.21 20.76 -9.93
C GLN A 128 -5.43 20.00 -11.02
N VAL A 129 -6.07 19.14 -11.80
CA VAL A 129 -5.44 18.51 -12.97
C VAL A 129 -4.84 19.54 -13.95
N LYS A 130 -5.30 20.79 -13.92
CA LYS A 130 -4.84 21.89 -14.78
C LYS A 130 -3.66 22.67 -14.19
N THR A 131 -3.29 22.44 -12.95
CA THR A 131 -2.23 23.19 -12.26
C THR A 131 -0.83 22.74 -12.72
N PRO A 132 0.21 23.59 -12.58
CA PRO A 132 1.55 23.27 -13.04
C PRO A 132 2.15 22.02 -12.38
N GLY A 133 1.97 21.84 -11.06
CA GLY A 133 2.49 20.66 -10.34
C GLY A 133 1.88 19.36 -10.82
N ILE A 134 0.54 19.28 -10.97
CA ILE A 134 -0.13 18.06 -11.46
C ILE A 134 0.24 17.78 -12.94
N LYS A 135 0.29 18.81 -13.79
CA LYS A 135 0.71 18.64 -15.20
C LYS A 135 2.14 18.10 -15.30
N ALA A 136 3.05 18.60 -14.47
CA ALA A 136 4.43 18.11 -14.42
C ALA A 136 4.46 16.65 -13.93
N ALA A 137 3.74 16.31 -12.86
CA ALA A 137 3.67 14.95 -12.36
C ALA A 137 3.13 13.98 -13.42
N ILE A 138 2.05 14.32 -14.12
CA ILE A 138 1.51 13.53 -15.24
C ILE A 138 2.56 13.32 -16.32
N LYS A 139 3.17 14.41 -16.83
CA LYS A 139 4.17 14.35 -17.88
C LYS A 139 5.34 13.44 -17.48
N LEU A 140 5.94 13.71 -16.31
CA LEU A 140 7.12 12.99 -15.83
C LEU A 140 6.81 11.52 -15.51
N ALA A 141 5.64 11.20 -14.97
CA ALA A 141 5.23 9.82 -14.76
C ALA A 141 5.09 9.05 -16.07
N MET A 142 4.55 9.66 -17.13
CA MET A 142 4.45 9.06 -18.46
C MET A 142 5.81 8.85 -19.10
N GLU A 143 6.70 9.85 -19.05
CA GLU A 143 8.06 9.80 -19.61
C GLU A 143 8.91 8.72 -18.95
N ASN A 144 8.83 8.61 -17.62
CA ASN A 144 9.59 7.64 -16.81
C ASN A 144 8.89 6.27 -16.65
N LYS A 145 7.64 6.13 -17.12
CA LYS A 145 6.82 4.91 -16.98
C LYS A 145 6.62 4.46 -15.54
N ILE A 146 6.48 5.41 -14.63
CA ILE A 146 6.28 5.20 -13.19
C ILE A 146 4.85 5.50 -12.76
N VAL A 147 4.46 5.13 -11.54
CA VAL A 147 3.11 5.38 -11.03
C VAL A 147 2.96 6.80 -10.50
N LEU A 148 1.72 7.30 -10.47
CA LEU A 148 1.32 8.40 -9.59
C LEU A 148 0.67 7.80 -8.35
N HIS A 149 1.19 8.09 -7.15
CA HIS A 149 0.59 7.69 -5.88
C HIS A 149 -0.21 8.86 -5.33
N VAL A 150 -1.54 8.71 -5.31
CA VAL A 150 -2.46 9.84 -5.19
C VAL A 150 -3.39 9.70 -3.98
N HIS A 151 -3.28 10.63 -3.05
CA HIS A 151 -4.23 10.80 -1.94
C HIS A 151 -5.39 11.70 -2.40
N SER A 152 -6.53 11.09 -2.70
CA SER A 152 -7.70 11.82 -3.20
C SER A 152 -8.97 10.99 -3.16
N GLY A 153 -10.10 11.61 -3.43
CA GLY A 153 -11.37 10.92 -3.72
C GLY A 153 -11.45 10.36 -5.14
N ALA A 154 -12.53 9.66 -5.42
CA ALA A 154 -12.79 9.02 -6.72
C ALA A 154 -12.90 10.03 -7.87
N ALA A 155 -13.44 11.23 -7.61
CA ALA A 155 -13.61 12.26 -8.63
C ALA A 155 -12.28 12.81 -9.16
N GLU A 156 -11.29 12.95 -8.28
CA GLU A 156 -9.94 13.42 -8.62
C GLU A 156 -9.19 12.37 -9.44
N VAL A 157 -9.26 11.08 -9.04
CA VAL A 157 -8.68 9.98 -9.80
C VAL A 157 -9.32 9.89 -11.19
N ALA A 158 -10.64 10.01 -11.30
CA ALA A 158 -11.34 10.05 -12.59
C ALA A 158 -10.88 11.25 -13.46
N ALA A 159 -10.61 12.42 -12.84
CA ALA A 159 -10.09 13.58 -13.56
C ALA A 159 -8.66 13.37 -14.08
N LEU A 160 -7.81 12.68 -13.34
CA LEU A 160 -6.46 12.29 -13.79
C LEU A 160 -6.53 11.36 -15.01
N PHE A 161 -7.35 10.32 -14.97
CA PHE A 161 -7.55 9.42 -16.11
C PHE A 161 -8.22 10.10 -17.31
N LYS A 162 -9.09 11.09 -17.06
CA LYS A 162 -9.64 11.92 -18.15
C LYS A 162 -8.57 12.77 -18.83
N ALA A 163 -7.59 13.25 -18.09
CA ALA A 163 -6.48 14.04 -18.60
C ALA A 163 -5.46 13.19 -19.37
N GLU A 164 -5.13 12.00 -18.86
CA GLU A 164 -4.24 11.03 -19.51
C GLU A 164 -4.71 9.58 -19.17
N PRO A 165 -5.43 8.93 -20.09
CA PRO A 165 -5.99 7.60 -19.86
C PRO A 165 -4.97 6.47 -19.65
N ARG A 166 -3.71 6.69 -20.05
CA ARG A 166 -2.62 5.71 -19.93
C ARG A 166 -1.86 5.80 -18.61
N LEU A 167 -2.23 6.73 -17.71
CA LEU A 167 -1.61 6.83 -16.39
C LEU A 167 -1.67 5.50 -15.65
N ARG A 168 -0.66 5.26 -14.86
CA ARG A 168 -0.61 4.19 -13.84
C ARG A 168 -0.78 4.87 -12.50
N ILE A 169 -1.87 4.55 -11.79
CA ILE A 169 -2.19 5.21 -10.52
C ILE A 169 -2.22 4.18 -9.39
N LEU A 170 -1.45 4.44 -8.31
CA LEU A 170 -1.66 3.85 -7.00
C LEU A 170 -2.54 4.82 -6.21
N TRP A 171 -3.74 4.39 -5.87
CA TRP A 171 -4.70 5.20 -5.13
C TRP A 171 -4.52 4.98 -3.63
N ALA A 172 -4.01 6.01 -2.95
CA ALA A 172 -3.78 5.93 -1.51
C ALA A 172 -5.07 5.64 -0.75
N HIS A 173 -4.98 4.71 0.20
CA HIS A 173 -6.08 4.31 1.09
C HIS A 173 -7.34 3.81 0.37
N ALA A 174 -7.25 3.37 -0.88
CA ALA A 174 -8.42 3.10 -1.72
C ALA A 174 -9.45 4.24 -1.63
N GLY A 175 -8.97 5.50 -1.63
CA GLY A 175 -9.78 6.71 -1.56
C GLY A 175 -10.28 7.11 -0.17
N MET A 176 -9.67 6.57 0.91
CA MET A 176 -9.95 6.89 2.32
C MET A 176 -11.42 6.72 2.73
N ASN A 177 -12.30 7.59 2.27
CA ASN A 177 -13.72 7.63 2.63
C ASN A 177 -14.66 6.99 1.58
N GLU A 178 -14.10 6.47 0.48
CA GLU A 178 -14.89 5.82 -0.56
C GLU A 178 -15.35 4.44 -0.09
N ASP A 179 -16.58 4.08 -0.38
CA ASP A 179 -17.05 2.72 -0.11
C ASP A 179 -16.49 1.70 -1.11
N ALA A 180 -16.53 0.42 -0.74
CA ALA A 180 -16.01 -0.65 -1.60
C ALA A 180 -16.67 -0.70 -2.98
N VAL A 181 -17.94 -0.31 -3.09
CA VAL A 181 -18.67 -0.30 -4.38
C VAL A 181 -18.10 0.77 -5.30
N THR A 182 -17.91 1.98 -4.78
CA THR A 182 -17.29 3.10 -5.51
C THR A 182 -15.87 2.75 -5.96
N VAL A 183 -15.06 2.17 -5.06
CA VAL A 183 -13.72 1.70 -5.38
C VAL A 183 -13.76 0.68 -6.53
N GLY A 184 -14.60 -0.34 -6.42
CA GLY A 184 -14.75 -1.36 -7.45
C GLY A 184 -15.19 -0.79 -8.79
N GLN A 185 -16.18 0.11 -8.81
CA GLN A 185 -16.65 0.76 -10.03
C GLN A 185 -15.57 1.61 -10.73
N LEU A 186 -14.71 2.27 -9.96
CA LEU A 186 -13.60 3.04 -10.54
C LEU A 186 -12.54 2.10 -11.13
N MET A 187 -12.23 1.00 -10.46
CA MET A 187 -11.32 -0.03 -10.95
C MET A 187 -11.86 -0.76 -12.19
N ASP A 188 -13.18 -0.95 -12.33
CA ASP A 188 -13.80 -1.51 -13.55
C ASP A 188 -13.52 -0.64 -14.78
N ARG A 189 -13.54 0.68 -14.60
CA ARG A 189 -13.34 1.65 -15.70
C ARG A 189 -11.85 1.83 -16.05
N HIS A 190 -10.95 1.62 -15.09
CA HIS A 190 -9.53 1.95 -15.24
C HIS A 190 -8.65 0.75 -14.88
N GLN A 191 -8.16 0.05 -15.89
CA GLN A 191 -7.31 -1.14 -15.72
C GLN A 191 -5.95 -0.83 -15.10
N ASN A 192 -5.48 0.42 -15.21
CA ASN A 192 -4.21 0.90 -14.67
C ASN A 192 -4.38 1.61 -13.30
N LEU A 193 -5.44 1.26 -12.57
CA LEU A 193 -5.69 1.72 -11.21
C LEU A 193 -5.40 0.61 -10.21
N TRP A 194 -4.45 0.84 -9.32
CA TRP A 194 -4.14 0.04 -8.11
C TRP A 194 -4.53 0.84 -6.88
N ALA A 195 -4.65 0.18 -5.73
CA ALA A 195 -4.93 0.85 -4.46
C ALA A 195 -4.19 0.18 -3.31
N ASP A 196 -3.63 0.98 -2.40
CA ASP A 196 -3.21 0.49 -1.10
C ASP A 196 -4.35 0.55 -0.07
N LEU A 197 -4.22 -0.22 0.98
CA LEU A 197 -5.25 -0.41 2.00
C LEU A 197 -4.84 0.13 3.38
N SER A 198 -3.88 1.06 3.42
CA SER A 198 -3.58 1.77 4.65
C SER A 198 -4.83 2.49 5.17
N PHE A 199 -5.03 2.50 6.48
CA PHE A 199 -6.25 3.01 7.14
C PHE A 199 -7.58 2.33 6.77
N ARG A 200 -7.57 1.19 6.03
CA ARG A 200 -8.81 0.52 5.61
C ARG A 200 -9.11 -0.78 6.38
N ALA A 201 -8.27 -1.16 7.34
CA ALA A 201 -8.44 -2.42 8.06
C ALA A 201 -9.81 -2.53 8.76
N TRP A 202 -10.32 -1.44 9.34
CA TRP A 202 -11.61 -1.38 10.02
C TRP A 202 -12.82 -1.41 9.06
N ASP A 203 -12.68 -1.02 7.80
CA ASP A 203 -13.70 -1.15 6.76
C ASP A 203 -13.75 -2.56 6.19
N VAL A 204 -12.55 -3.13 6.01
CA VAL A 204 -12.37 -4.48 5.49
C VAL A 204 -12.82 -5.51 6.51
N LEU A 205 -12.51 -5.28 7.81
CA LEU A 205 -12.81 -6.19 8.91
C LEU A 205 -13.88 -5.59 9.84
N VAL A 206 -15.13 -5.93 9.63
CA VAL A 206 -16.26 -5.47 10.45
C VAL A 206 -16.66 -6.57 11.44
N ARG A 207 -16.60 -6.30 12.75
CA ARG A 207 -16.94 -7.25 13.83
C ARG A 207 -16.22 -8.60 13.66
N ASN A 208 -14.94 -8.58 13.38
CA ASN A 208 -14.08 -9.73 13.11
C ASN A 208 -14.51 -10.60 11.90
N LYS A 209 -15.26 -10.04 10.97
CA LYS A 209 -15.67 -10.70 9.73
C LYS A 209 -15.27 -9.84 8.54
N LEU A 210 -14.83 -10.49 7.48
CA LEU A 210 -14.56 -9.81 6.22
C LEU A 210 -15.84 -9.19 5.66
N SER A 211 -15.82 -7.88 5.40
CA SER A 211 -16.93 -7.16 4.76
C SER A 211 -17.32 -7.83 3.44
N PRO A 212 -18.62 -8.17 3.23
CA PRO A 212 -19.05 -8.79 1.97
C PRO A 212 -18.74 -7.92 0.73
N ALA A 213 -18.86 -6.59 0.86
CA ALA A 213 -18.55 -5.66 -0.23
C ALA A 213 -17.06 -5.66 -0.58
N TRP A 214 -16.18 -5.59 0.42
CA TRP A 214 -14.73 -5.68 0.20
C TRP A 214 -14.31 -7.05 -0.33
N ARG A 215 -14.90 -8.14 0.17
CA ARG A 215 -14.65 -9.50 -0.37
C ARG A 215 -14.92 -9.57 -1.86
N GLU A 216 -16.06 -9.04 -2.32
CA GLU A 216 -16.41 -9.03 -3.74
C GLU A 216 -15.46 -8.18 -4.58
N VAL A 217 -15.10 -7.01 -4.11
CA VAL A 217 -14.16 -6.13 -4.81
C VAL A 217 -12.77 -6.75 -4.90
N PHE A 218 -12.26 -7.36 -3.83
CA PHE A 218 -10.98 -8.08 -3.84
C PHE A 218 -11.00 -9.26 -4.81
N ARG A 219 -12.08 -10.02 -4.85
CA ARG A 219 -12.23 -11.14 -5.78
C ARG A 219 -12.22 -10.67 -7.24
N ARG A 220 -12.88 -9.57 -7.55
CA ARG A 220 -13.01 -9.00 -8.90
C ARG A 220 -11.72 -8.33 -9.39
N HIS A 221 -10.97 -7.74 -8.48
CA HIS A 221 -9.74 -6.98 -8.75
C HIS A 221 -8.55 -7.53 -7.95
N SER A 222 -8.40 -8.86 -7.94
CA SER A 222 -7.44 -9.58 -7.10
C SER A 222 -5.98 -9.19 -7.31
N ASP A 223 -5.65 -8.62 -8.46
CA ASP A 223 -4.31 -8.25 -8.91
C ASP A 223 -3.95 -6.77 -8.67
N ARG A 224 -4.81 -5.99 -7.99
CA ARG A 224 -4.67 -4.52 -7.93
C ARG A 224 -4.73 -3.90 -6.53
N PHE A 225 -4.95 -4.68 -5.48
CA PHE A 225 -4.87 -4.20 -4.10
C PHE A 225 -3.53 -4.53 -3.46
N MET A 226 -3.05 -3.69 -2.55
CA MET A 226 -1.78 -3.81 -1.84
C MET A 226 -1.94 -3.43 -0.37
N ILE A 227 -1.03 -3.93 0.47
CA ILE A 227 -0.90 -3.48 1.86
C ILE A 227 -0.21 -2.11 1.89
N GLY A 228 -0.60 -1.26 2.83
CA GLY A 228 0.06 -0.01 3.14
C GLY A 228 0.00 0.30 4.64
N SER A 229 1.08 0.81 5.22
CA SER A 229 1.13 1.24 6.63
C SER A 229 0.86 2.74 6.81
N ASP A 230 1.32 3.56 5.87
CA ASP A 230 1.28 5.02 5.92
C ASP A 230 1.88 5.60 7.20
N THR A 231 3.19 5.50 7.34
CA THR A 231 3.95 5.98 8.49
C THR A 231 4.22 7.50 8.44
N PHE A 232 3.19 8.31 8.16
CA PHE A 232 3.31 9.77 7.92
C PHE A 232 3.72 10.59 9.16
N VAL A 233 3.54 10.05 10.36
CA VAL A 233 4.01 10.64 11.62
C VAL A 233 4.87 9.64 12.40
N THR A 234 5.78 10.15 13.25
CA THR A 234 6.74 9.32 13.98
C THR A 234 6.07 8.25 14.84
N ALA A 235 4.95 8.57 15.51
CA ALA A 235 4.23 7.62 16.36
C ALA A 235 3.78 6.35 15.59
N ARG A 236 3.49 6.44 14.30
CA ARG A 236 3.09 5.27 13.51
C ARG A 236 4.22 4.26 13.29
N TRP A 237 5.47 4.67 13.49
CA TRP A 237 6.59 3.73 13.54
C TRP A 237 6.59 2.89 14.81
N ASP A 238 6.07 3.42 15.91
CA ASP A 238 5.89 2.66 17.17
C ASP A 238 4.71 1.68 17.04
N GLU A 239 3.65 2.07 16.32
CA GLU A 239 2.46 1.26 16.04
C GLU A 239 2.64 0.29 14.86
N TYR A 240 3.79 0.28 14.19
CA TYR A 240 3.99 -0.42 12.92
C TYR A 240 3.67 -1.92 13.00
N ALA A 241 4.05 -2.57 14.11
CA ALA A 241 3.75 -3.98 14.34
C ALA A 241 2.25 -4.25 14.43
N ASP A 242 1.50 -3.38 15.08
CA ASP A 242 0.04 -3.48 15.21
C ASP A 242 -0.64 -3.27 13.86
N ILE A 243 -0.17 -2.29 13.07
CA ILE A 243 -0.68 -2.01 11.72
C ILE A 243 -0.51 -3.23 10.81
N ILE A 244 0.68 -3.83 10.78
CA ILE A 244 0.94 -5.05 9.99
C ILE A 244 0.12 -6.23 10.54
N GLY A 245 -0.03 -6.33 11.87
CA GLY A 245 -0.87 -7.31 12.54
C GLY A 245 -2.35 -7.20 12.14
N GLU A 246 -2.87 -5.97 12.01
CA GLU A 246 -4.24 -5.73 11.53
C GLU A 246 -4.45 -6.22 10.11
N HIS A 247 -3.51 -5.93 9.21
CA HIS A 247 -3.57 -6.45 7.85
C HIS A 247 -3.54 -7.98 7.83
N ARG A 248 -2.69 -8.62 8.62
CA ARG A 248 -2.63 -10.09 8.71
C ARG A 248 -3.93 -10.70 9.20
N ARG A 249 -4.66 -10.06 10.14
CA ARG A 249 -5.95 -10.57 10.64
C ARG A 249 -6.99 -10.73 9.53
N TRP A 250 -7.16 -9.75 8.66
CA TRP A 250 -8.16 -9.87 7.60
C TRP A 250 -7.65 -10.65 6.39
N LEU A 251 -6.34 -10.62 6.08
CA LEU A 251 -5.74 -11.48 5.05
C LEU A 251 -5.99 -12.96 5.35
N ALA A 252 -5.93 -13.39 6.60
CA ALA A 252 -6.21 -14.76 7.02
C ALA A 252 -7.66 -15.23 6.74
N LEU A 253 -8.58 -14.32 6.46
CA LEU A 253 -9.98 -14.62 6.11
C LEU A 253 -10.20 -14.74 4.59
N LEU A 254 -9.17 -14.51 3.78
CA LEU A 254 -9.21 -14.64 2.32
C LEU A 254 -8.73 -16.03 1.88
N PRO A 255 -9.15 -16.50 0.68
CA PRO A 255 -8.47 -17.59 0.01
C PRO A 255 -6.96 -17.31 -0.11
N GLU A 256 -6.13 -18.33 0.05
CA GLU A 256 -4.67 -18.18 0.14
C GLU A 256 -4.06 -17.40 -1.02
N ASP A 257 -4.42 -17.74 -2.26
CA ASP A 257 -3.88 -17.06 -3.45
C ASP A 257 -4.23 -15.57 -3.49
N LEU A 258 -5.45 -15.21 -3.07
CA LEU A 258 -5.89 -13.82 -2.98
C LEU A 258 -5.16 -13.08 -1.84
N ALA A 259 -4.98 -13.73 -0.70
CA ALA A 259 -4.21 -13.16 0.40
C ALA A 259 -2.76 -12.88 0.00
N ARG A 260 -2.07 -13.84 -0.66
CA ARG A 260 -0.72 -13.65 -1.19
C ARG A 260 -0.65 -12.56 -2.25
N ALA A 261 -1.65 -12.48 -3.14
CA ALA A 261 -1.71 -11.44 -4.16
C ALA A 261 -1.71 -10.05 -3.53
N ILE A 262 -2.59 -9.81 -2.55
CA ILE A 262 -2.72 -8.52 -1.86
C ILE A 262 -1.53 -8.26 -0.93
N ALA A 263 -1.05 -9.29 -0.22
CA ALA A 263 0.05 -9.15 0.74
C ALA A 263 1.35 -8.68 0.08
N TYR A 264 1.70 -9.20 -1.10
CA TYR A 264 2.98 -8.85 -1.73
C TYR A 264 3.03 -8.98 -3.26
N ARG A 265 2.38 -9.99 -3.89
CA ARG A 265 2.58 -10.27 -5.33
C ARG A 265 2.18 -9.10 -6.23
N ASN A 266 1.11 -8.39 -5.89
CA ASN A 266 0.65 -7.24 -6.66
C ASN A 266 1.67 -6.10 -6.65
N ALA A 267 2.23 -5.81 -5.47
CA ALA A 267 3.26 -4.81 -5.30
C ALA A 267 4.58 -5.22 -5.98
N VAL A 268 4.97 -6.49 -5.86
CA VAL A 268 6.16 -7.03 -6.56
C VAL A 268 6.02 -6.89 -8.08
N ARG A 269 4.85 -7.21 -8.64
CA ARG A 269 4.60 -7.01 -10.10
C ARG A 269 4.71 -5.55 -10.51
N LEU A 270 4.30 -4.62 -9.66
CA LEU A 270 4.30 -3.18 -9.98
C LEU A 270 5.65 -2.52 -9.75
N PHE A 271 6.36 -2.86 -8.67
CA PHE A 271 7.56 -2.20 -8.17
C PHE A 271 8.82 -3.06 -8.21
N GLY A 272 8.70 -4.34 -8.59
CA GLY A 272 9.81 -5.30 -8.60
C GLY A 272 10.09 -5.93 -7.23
N ASP A 273 10.87 -7.00 -7.28
CA ASP A 273 11.23 -7.85 -6.14
C ASP A 273 12.50 -7.39 -5.38
N GLY A 274 13.15 -6.30 -5.83
CA GLY A 274 14.43 -5.87 -5.25
C GLY A 274 15.61 -6.78 -5.57
N GLY A 275 15.43 -7.75 -6.51
CA GLY A 275 16.44 -8.77 -6.81
C GLY A 275 16.35 -10.02 -5.94
N ARG A 276 15.33 -10.14 -5.12
CA ARG A 276 15.09 -11.25 -4.19
C ARG A 276 14.45 -12.43 -4.92
N ALA A 277 15.28 -13.46 -5.21
CA ALA A 277 14.86 -14.61 -6.02
C ALA A 277 13.70 -15.41 -5.39
N GLU A 278 13.61 -15.43 -4.07
CA GLU A 278 12.55 -16.11 -3.32
C GLU A 278 11.14 -15.52 -3.51
N LEU A 279 11.04 -14.35 -4.16
CA LEU A 279 9.76 -13.69 -4.47
C LEU A 279 9.31 -13.92 -5.91
N LYS A 280 10.11 -14.63 -6.70
CA LYS A 280 9.75 -15.03 -8.06
C LYS A 280 8.94 -16.31 -7.96
N ASP A 281 7.62 -16.19 -8.05
CA ASP A 281 6.69 -17.32 -8.19
C ASP A 281 6.61 -17.78 -9.64
#